data_e87dbc112c65998ecc32b3c2be7e8a29
#
_entry.id   e87dbc112c65998ecc32b3c2be7e8a29
#
_cell.length_a   1.000
_cell.length_b   1.000
_cell.length_c   1.000
_cell.angle_alpha   90.00
_cell.angle_beta   90.00
_cell.angle_gamma   90.00
#
_symmetry.space_group_name_H-M   'P 1'
#
loop_
_entity.id
_entity.type
_entity.pdbx_description
1 polymer ?
#
loop_
_entity_poly.entity_id
_entity_poly.type
_entity_poly.pdbx_seq_one_letter_code
_entity_poly.pdbx_strand_id
1 'polypeptide(L)'
;MLERFIQTSRYFNIQTVVRVCGDNPFIAPEEIDRLIYFFKKNPCDYACNHQDKLNSGYADGFGAEIIPSSVLYKIETLTQDKRHREHVTTYILENPKKYRLMSVPAPEGLHYPNLCFDINTTDDKKLLETLIEIGVTINSNAFEIVNLYLSQFHEPKNKN
;
A
#
# COMPACT_ATOMS: atom_id res chain seq x y z
N MET A 1 -12.62 -9.82 -7.58
CA MET A 1 -12.35 -8.93 -6.41
C MET A 1 -13.11 -7.60 -6.51
N LEU A 2 -13.05 -6.85 -7.60
CA LEU A 2 -13.75 -5.55 -7.79
C LEU A 2 -15.23 -5.59 -7.40
N GLU A 3 -15.96 -6.62 -7.81
CA GLU A 3 -17.39 -6.80 -7.49
C GLU A 3 -17.68 -6.76 -5.99
N ARG A 4 -16.84 -7.39 -5.15
CA ARG A 4 -16.99 -7.38 -3.69
C ARG A 4 -16.92 -5.95 -3.13
N PHE A 5 -15.94 -5.16 -3.58
CA PHE A 5 -15.81 -3.76 -3.16
C PHE A 5 -17.03 -2.94 -3.56
N ILE A 6 -17.54 -3.13 -4.78
CA ILE A 6 -18.70 -2.41 -5.30
C ILE A 6 -19.95 -2.75 -4.51
N GLN A 7 -20.26 -4.05 -4.34
CA GLN A 7 -21.44 -4.50 -3.60
C GLN A 7 -21.43 -4.03 -2.16
N THR A 8 -20.27 -4.17 -1.46
CA THR A 8 -20.10 -3.69 -0.09
C THR A 8 -20.27 -2.17 -0.02
N SER A 9 -19.67 -1.43 -0.95
CA SER A 9 -19.77 0.03 -0.96
C SER A 9 -21.21 0.52 -1.20
N ARG A 10 -21.97 -0.17 -2.05
CA ARG A 10 -23.38 0.12 -2.27
C ARG A 10 -24.22 -0.21 -1.04
N TYR A 11 -24.03 -1.40 -0.48
CA TYR A 11 -24.82 -1.87 0.64
C TYR A 11 -24.68 -0.97 1.88
N PHE A 12 -23.45 -0.53 2.18
CA PHE A 12 -23.16 0.32 3.34
C PHE A 12 -23.09 1.82 3.02
N ASN A 13 -23.43 2.23 1.79
CA ASN A 13 -23.36 3.62 1.32
C ASN A 13 -21.97 4.27 1.55
N ILE A 14 -20.90 3.52 1.25
CA ILE A 14 -19.53 3.95 1.44
C ILE A 14 -19.15 4.92 0.32
N GLN A 15 -18.57 6.07 0.68
CA GLN A 15 -18.11 7.09 -0.27
C GLN A 15 -16.66 6.89 -0.69
N THR A 16 -15.83 6.33 0.19
CA THR A 16 -14.39 6.15 -0.03
C THR A 16 -13.95 4.81 0.54
N VAL A 17 -13.19 4.07 -0.24
CA VAL A 17 -12.62 2.77 0.11
C VAL A 17 -11.14 2.94 0.41
N VAL A 18 -10.70 2.45 1.55
CA VAL A 18 -9.28 2.18 1.83
C VAL A 18 -9.04 0.69 1.65
N ARG A 19 -8.16 0.34 0.73
CA ARG A 19 -7.81 -1.04 0.43
C ARG A 19 -6.46 -1.38 1.04
N VAL A 20 -6.45 -2.37 1.91
CA VAL A 20 -5.25 -2.99 2.47
C VAL A 20 -5.07 -4.35 1.79
N CYS A 21 -3.83 -4.71 1.44
CA CYS A 21 -3.50 -6.00 0.88
C CYS A 21 -3.30 -7.04 2.00
N GLY A 22 -3.78 -8.28 1.78
CA GLY A 22 -3.70 -9.34 2.78
C GLY A 22 -2.32 -9.98 2.92
N ASP A 23 -1.39 -9.63 2.03
CA ASP A 23 0.02 -10.02 2.00
C ASP A 23 0.94 -9.06 2.75
N ASN A 24 0.38 -8.01 3.38
CA ASN A 24 1.09 -7.02 4.19
C ASN A 24 0.91 -7.30 5.71
N PRO A 25 1.66 -8.22 6.33
CA PRO A 25 1.45 -8.56 7.74
C PRO A 25 1.88 -7.44 8.70
N PHE A 26 2.72 -6.52 8.24
CA PHE A 26 3.20 -5.37 9.01
C PHE A 26 2.49 -4.06 8.64
N ILE A 27 1.22 -4.16 8.21
CA ILE A 27 0.44 -2.96 7.90
C ILE A 27 0.50 -1.95 9.06
N ALA A 28 0.81 -0.69 8.73
CA ALA A 28 1.02 0.36 9.72
C ALA A 28 -0.20 1.31 9.77
N PRO A 29 -0.96 1.34 10.87
CA PRO A 29 -2.12 2.21 11.01
C PRO A 29 -1.80 3.69 10.80
N GLU A 30 -0.64 4.15 11.27
CA GLU A 30 -0.17 5.53 11.09
C GLU A 30 0.08 5.90 9.62
N GLU A 31 0.48 4.94 8.79
CA GLU A 31 0.67 5.16 7.36
C GLU A 31 -0.67 5.13 6.59
N ILE A 32 -1.64 4.38 7.08
CA ILE A 32 -3.03 4.46 6.59
C ILE A 32 -3.63 5.84 6.93
N ASP A 33 -3.44 6.33 8.15
CA ASP A 33 -3.92 7.65 8.57
C ASP A 33 -3.25 8.76 7.76
N ARG A 34 -1.95 8.65 7.47
CA ARG A 34 -1.20 9.57 6.59
C ARG A 34 -1.81 9.61 5.19
N LEU A 35 -2.12 8.45 4.61
CA LEU A 35 -2.78 8.33 3.31
C LEU A 35 -4.17 8.97 3.32
N ILE A 36 -4.98 8.69 4.33
CA ILE A 36 -6.33 9.26 4.47
C ILE A 36 -6.26 10.79 4.61
N TYR A 37 -5.35 11.30 5.42
CA TYR A 37 -5.14 12.73 5.58
C TYR A 37 -4.71 13.39 4.27
N PHE A 38 -3.75 12.80 3.56
CA PHE A 38 -3.28 13.25 2.27
C PHE A 38 -4.42 13.32 1.25
N PHE A 39 -5.21 12.24 1.15
CA PHE A 39 -6.35 12.15 0.24
C PHE A 39 -7.40 13.24 0.50
N LYS A 40 -7.72 13.52 1.77
CA LYS A 40 -8.65 14.58 2.15
C LYS A 40 -8.17 15.98 1.74
N LYS A 41 -6.85 16.20 1.69
CA LYS A 41 -6.25 17.49 1.29
C LYS A 41 -6.02 17.62 -0.21
N ASN A 42 -5.93 16.51 -0.92
CA ASN A 42 -5.57 16.45 -2.33
C ASN A 42 -6.63 15.65 -3.11
N PRO A 43 -7.71 16.31 -3.59
CA PRO A 43 -8.75 15.61 -4.36
C PRO A 43 -8.14 14.86 -5.55
N CYS A 44 -8.36 13.54 -5.60
CA CYS A 44 -7.87 12.67 -6.67
C CYS A 44 -8.77 11.44 -6.85
N ASP A 45 -8.57 10.71 -7.92
CA ASP A 45 -9.33 9.49 -8.21
C ASP A 45 -8.71 8.24 -7.57
N TYR A 46 -7.42 8.33 -7.22
CA TYR A 46 -6.67 7.27 -6.57
C TYR A 46 -5.46 7.86 -5.85
N ALA A 47 -5.20 7.40 -4.65
CA ALA A 47 -3.92 7.64 -3.99
C ALA A 47 -3.42 6.38 -3.29
N CYS A 48 -2.10 6.28 -3.11
CA CYS A 48 -1.45 5.20 -2.37
C CYS A 48 -0.15 5.65 -1.73
N ASN A 49 0.33 4.85 -0.79
CA ASN A 49 1.68 4.90 -0.25
C ASN A 49 2.40 3.55 -0.43
N HIS A 50 2.15 2.89 -1.55
CA HIS A 50 2.88 1.72 -2.03
C HIS A 50 3.95 2.13 -3.03
N GLN A 51 5.17 1.59 -2.88
CA GLN A 51 6.27 1.86 -3.81
C GLN A 51 5.99 1.28 -5.20
N ASP A 52 5.50 0.07 -5.28
CA ASP A 52 5.28 -0.67 -6.52
C ASP A 52 4.20 -0.06 -7.44
N LYS A 53 3.34 0.82 -6.92
CA LYS A 53 2.25 1.42 -7.70
C LYS A 53 2.64 2.72 -8.39
N LEU A 54 3.15 3.69 -7.64
CA LEU A 54 3.40 5.04 -8.13
C LEU A 54 4.78 5.59 -7.74
N ASN A 55 5.76 4.75 -7.44
CA ASN A 55 7.11 5.14 -7.04
C ASN A 55 7.11 6.18 -5.91
N SER A 56 6.40 5.88 -4.82
CA SER A 56 6.25 6.77 -3.67
C SER A 56 7.54 7.01 -2.88
N GLY A 57 8.55 6.14 -3.08
CA GLY A 57 9.78 6.11 -2.30
C GLY A 57 9.67 5.32 -0.99
N TYR A 58 8.50 4.78 -0.65
CA TYR A 58 8.31 3.99 0.56
C TYR A 58 9.07 2.67 0.56
N ALA A 59 9.48 2.20 1.74
CA ALA A 59 9.62 0.78 1.99
C ALA A 59 8.23 0.13 1.87
N ASP A 60 8.09 -0.91 1.04
CA ASP A 60 6.77 -1.50 0.75
C ASP A 60 6.31 -2.44 1.87
N GLY A 61 4.99 -2.69 1.97
CA GLY A 61 4.39 -3.57 2.98
C GLY A 61 3.68 -2.88 4.15
N PHE A 62 3.77 -1.54 4.27
CA PHE A 62 3.15 -0.76 5.35
C PHE A 62 1.90 0.01 4.94
N GLY A 63 1.72 0.20 3.65
CA GLY A 63 0.78 1.15 3.09
C GLY A 63 -0.57 0.58 2.69
N ALA A 64 -1.37 1.44 2.06
CA ALA A 64 -2.69 1.15 1.55
C ALA A 64 -2.98 1.93 0.27
N GLU A 65 -4.11 1.64 -0.34
CA GLU A 65 -4.67 2.37 -1.47
C GLU A 65 -5.99 3.02 -1.05
N ILE A 66 -6.30 4.21 -1.58
CA ILE A 66 -7.55 4.90 -1.30
C ILE A 66 -8.23 5.34 -2.60
N ILE A 67 -9.54 5.07 -2.72
CA ILE A 67 -10.29 5.22 -3.96
C ILE A 67 -11.71 5.69 -3.63
N PRO A 68 -12.26 6.73 -4.29
CA PRO A 68 -13.69 7.05 -4.20
C PRO A 68 -14.54 5.89 -4.76
N SER A 69 -15.62 5.53 -4.08
CA SER A 69 -16.54 4.48 -4.55
C SER A 69 -17.12 4.79 -5.93
N SER A 70 -17.32 6.08 -6.24
CA SER A 70 -17.77 6.52 -7.55
C SER A 70 -16.82 6.14 -8.70
N VAL A 71 -15.52 6.05 -8.42
CA VAL A 71 -14.51 5.58 -9.39
C VAL A 71 -14.67 4.08 -9.62
N LEU A 72 -14.85 3.30 -8.56
CA LEU A 72 -15.10 1.85 -8.67
C LEU A 72 -16.38 1.55 -9.48
N TYR A 73 -17.45 2.32 -9.26
CA TYR A 73 -18.71 2.18 -10.02
C TYR A 73 -18.52 2.49 -11.51
N LYS A 74 -17.69 3.48 -11.85
CA LYS A 74 -17.35 3.77 -13.25
C LYS A 74 -16.57 2.61 -13.89
N ILE A 75 -15.57 2.07 -13.19
CA ILE A 75 -14.76 0.95 -13.71
C ILE A 75 -15.63 -0.28 -13.99
N GLU A 76 -16.62 -0.55 -13.15
CA GLU A 76 -17.56 -1.66 -13.34
C GLU A 76 -18.20 -1.66 -14.74
N THR A 77 -18.52 -0.47 -15.25
CA THR A 77 -19.15 -0.30 -16.57
C THR A 77 -18.16 -0.21 -17.73
N LEU A 78 -16.89 0.11 -17.46
CA LEU A 78 -15.89 0.40 -18.47
C LEU A 78 -15.08 -0.82 -18.90
N THR A 79 -15.06 -1.88 -18.10
CA THR A 79 -14.25 -3.08 -18.42
C THR A 79 -14.94 -4.38 -17.99
N GLN A 80 -14.81 -5.39 -18.86
CA GLN A 80 -15.16 -6.78 -18.57
C GLN A 80 -13.91 -7.68 -18.53
N ASP A 81 -12.71 -7.10 -18.63
CA ASP A 81 -11.46 -7.84 -18.54
C ASP A 81 -11.33 -8.50 -17.16
N LYS A 82 -11.07 -9.80 -17.13
CA LYS A 82 -10.94 -10.59 -15.89
C LYS A 82 -9.85 -10.07 -15.00
N ARG A 83 -8.73 -9.58 -15.54
CA ARG A 83 -7.61 -9.04 -14.79
C ARG A 83 -7.99 -7.75 -14.08
N HIS A 84 -8.72 -6.84 -14.74
CA HIS A 84 -9.25 -5.62 -14.11
C HIS A 84 -10.31 -5.94 -13.05
N ARG A 85 -11.10 -6.99 -13.26
CA ARG A 85 -12.13 -7.44 -12.29
C ARG A 85 -11.50 -8.09 -11.05
N GLU A 86 -10.37 -8.75 -11.20
CA GLU A 86 -9.63 -9.37 -10.09
C GLU A 86 -8.74 -8.36 -9.36
N HIS A 87 -7.95 -7.58 -10.08
CA HIS A 87 -7.03 -6.58 -9.51
C HIS A 87 -7.68 -5.20 -9.56
N VAL A 88 -8.30 -4.80 -8.46
CA VAL A 88 -9.23 -3.65 -8.32
C VAL A 88 -8.70 -2.35 -8.90
N THR A 89 -7.41 -2.08 -8.78
CA THR A 89 -6.77 -0.82 -9.14
C THR A 89 -6.07 -0.83 -10.50
N THR A 90 -5.92 -2.01 -11.11
CA THR A 90 -5.17 -2.16 -12.37
C THR A 90 -5.73 -1.29 -13.50
N TYR A 91 -7.07 -1.23 -13.66
CA TYR A 91 -7.68 -0.39 -14.69
C TYR A 91 -7.34 1.10 -14.52
N ILE A 92 -7.31 1.59 -13.29
CA ILE A 92 -6.97 3.00 -12.98
C ILE A 92 -5.51 3.26 -13.36
N LEU A 93 -4.59 2.39 -12.92
CA LEU A 93 -3.16 2.52 -13.13
C LEU A 93 -2.77 2.43 -14.61
N GLU A 94 -3.49 1.65 -15.40
CA GLU A 94 -3.29 1.54 -16.85
C GLU A 94 -3.90 2.69 -17.65
N ASN A 95 -4.72 3.52 -17.02
CA ASN A 95 -5.34 4.68 -17.66
C ASN A 95 -4.97 6.02 -16.99
N PRO A 96 -3.66 6.33 -16.78
CA PRO A 96 -3.25 7.50 -16.00
C PRO A 96 -3.67 8.84 -16.61
N LYS A 97 -4.00 8.88 -17.91
CA LYS A 97 -4.52 10.08 -18.57
C LYS A 97 -6.01 10.35 -18.26
N LYS A 98 -6.74 9.35 -17.77
CA LYS A 98 -8.17 9.45 -17.45
C LYS A 98 -8.44 9.67 -15.96
N TYR A 99 -7.48 9.39 -15.12
CA TYR A 99 -7.58 9.43 -13.66
C TYR A 99 -6.47 10.28 -13.05
N ARG A 100 -6.82 11.07 -12.05
CA ARG A 100 -5.85 11.79 -11.25
C ARG A 100 -5.26 10.84 -10.20
N LEU A 101 -4.04 10.37 -10.47
CA LEU A 101 -3.31 9.46 -9.61
C LEU A 101 -2.33 10.25 -8.74
N MET A 102 -2.24 9.92 -7.46
CA MET A 102 -1.32 10.57 -6.54
C MET A 102 -0.64 9.53 -5.64
N SER A 103 0.63 9.75 -5.32
CA SER A 103 1.33 9.00 -4.27
C SER A 103 1.62 9.91 -3.09
N VAL A 104 1.52 9.37 -1.88
CA VAL A 104 2.00 10.02 -0.67
C VAL A 104 3.51 9.92 -0.66
N PRO A 105 4.27 11.01 -0.55
CA PRO A 105 5.72 10.93 -0.41
C PRO A 105 6.12 10.20 0.85
N ALA A 106 7.10 9.30 0.76
CA ALA A 106 7.63 8.62 1.93
C ALA A 106 8.29 9.62 2.89
N PRO A 107 8.03 9.54 4.20
CA PRO A 107 8.82 10.29 5.18
C PRO A 107 10.26 9.76 5.20
N GLU A 108 11.21 10.59 5.66
CA GLU A 108 12.66 10.29 5.61
C GLU A 108 13.00 8.89 6.15
N GLY A 109 12.46 8.52 7.31
CA GLY A 109 12.72 7.22 7.95
C GLY A 109 12.03 6.01 7.30
N LEU A 110 11.20 6.21 6.26
CA LEU A 110 10.58 5.16 5.46
C LEU A 110 10.93 5.26 3.96
N HIS A 111 11.86 6.17 3.61
CA HIS A 111 12.29 6.36 2.22
C HIS A 111 13.34 5.31 1.83
N TYR A 112 12.87 4.08 1.66
CA TYR A 112 13.69 2.92 1.27
C TYR A 112 12.99 2.12 0.15
N PRO A 113 12.95 2.63 -1.08
CA PRO A 113 12.17 2.04 -2.19
C PRO A 113 12.58 0.62 -2.59
N ASN A 114 13.73 0.15 -2.09
CA ASN A 114 14.21 -1.21 -2.35
C ASN A 114 13.91 -2.19 -1.21
N LEU A 115 13.28 -1.74 -0.11
CA LEU A 115 12.86 -2.61 0.98
C LEU A 115 11.40 -3.02 0.78
N CYS A 116 11.14 -4.30 1.05
CA CYS A 116 9.84 -4.92 0.89
C CYS A 116 9.52 -5.78 2.11
N PHE A 117 8.34 -5.58 2.69
CA PHE A 117 7.86 -6.27 3.88
C PHE A 117 6.49 -6.94 3.66
N ASP A 118 6.10 -7.15 2.40
CA ASP A 118 4.98 -7.98 2.00
C ASP A 118 5.43 -9.42 1.70
N ILE A 119 4.48 -10.36 1.69
CA ILE A 119 4.76 -11.79 1.47
C ILE A 119 4.34 -12.18 0.06
N ASN A 120 5.30 -12.26 -0.85
CA ASN A 120 5.11 -12.78 -2.20
C ASN A 120 5.73 -14.17 -2.38
N THR A 121 6.78 -14.48 -1.60
CA THR A 121 7.55 -15.72 -1.67
C THR A 121 7.74 -16.35 -0.28
N THR A 122 8.22 -17.59 -0.27
CA THR A 122 8.60 -18.27 0.99
C THR A 122 9.76 -17.56 1.70
N ASP A 123 10.65 -16.92 0.95
CA ASP A 123 11.81 -16.24 1.53
C ASP A 123 11.40 -14.91 2.17
N ASP A 124 10.42 -14.18 1.58
CA ASP A 124 9.81 -13.02 2.24
C ASP A 124 9.21 -13.41 3.58
N LYS A 125 8.43 -14.52 3.60
CA LYS A 125 7.85 -15.01 4.84
C LYS A 125 8.91 -15.30 5.90
N LYS A 126 10.01 -15.97 5.56
CA LYS A 126 11.11 -16.27 6.49
C LYS A 126 11.77 -14.98 7.03
N LEU A 127 11.97 -13.99 6.15
CA LEU A 127 12.51 -12.70 6.56
C LEU A 127 11.61 -12.05 7.61
N LEU A 128 10.29 -12.00 7.37
CA LEU A 128 9.34 -11.39 8.31
C LEU A 128 9.22 -12.18 9.61
N GLU A 129 9.27 -13.52 9.56
CA GLU A 129 9.36 -14.37 10.76
C GLU A 129 10.62 -14.06 11.57
N THR A 130 11.78 -13.90 10.92
CA THR A 130 13.03 -13.50 11.59
C THR A 130 12.89 -12.13 12.27
N LEU A 131 12.23 -11.16 11.63
CA LEU A 131 11.99 -9.84 12.23
C LEU A 131 11.12 -9.94 13.49
N ILE A 132 10.12 -10.83 13.50
CA ILE A 132 9.30 -11.11 14.69
C ILE A 132 10.16 -11.74 15.80
N GLU A 133 11.00 -12.71 15.48
CA GLU A 133 11.88 -13.38 16.44
C GLU A 133 12.87 -12.41 17.10
N ILE A 134 13.34 -11.39 16.38
CA ILE A 134 14.30 -10.39 16.90
C ILE A 134 13.64 -9.15 17.51
N GLY A 135 12.30 -9.10 17.58
CA GLY A 135 11.62 -8.12 18.41
C GLY A 135 10.49 -7.32 17.76
N VAL A 136 10.13 -7.53 16.49
CA VAL A 136 8.93 -6.93 15.91
C VAL A 136 7.69 -7.52 16.58
N THR A 137 6.78 -6.65 16.99
CA THR A 137 5.52 -7.02 17.65
C THR A 137 4.34 -6.35 16.95
N ILE A 138 3.11 -6.72 17.34
CA ILE A 138 1.89 -6.07 16.85
C ILE A 138 1.83 -4.57 17.18
N ASN A 139 2.61 -4.08 18.14
CA ASN A 139 2.69 -2.67 18.51
C ASN A 139 3.84 -1.93 17.83
N SER A 140 4.68 -2.62 17.07
CA SER A 140 5.80 -1.99 16.35
C SER A 140 5.28 -1.15 15.19
N ASN A 141 5.71 0.10 15.12
CA ASN A 141 5.39 0.98 13.99
C ASN A 141 6.34 0.76 12.81
N ALA A 142 6.00 1.31 11.64
CA ALA A 142 6.78 1.13 10.41
C ALA A 142 8.25 1.57 10.56
N PHE A 143 8.51 2.68 11.28
CA PHE A 143 9.87 3.19 11.49
C PHE A 143 10.70 2.23 12.35
N GLU A 144 10.12 1.65 13.39
CA GLU A 144 10.79 0.67 14.26
C GLU A 144 11.16 -0.59 13.47
N ILE A 145 10.25 -1.07 12.61
CA ILE A 145 10.48 -2.26 11.78
C ILE A 145 11.61 -2.01 10.78
N VAL A 146 11.57 -0.88 10.06
CA VAL A 146 12.63 -0.51 9.11
C VAL A 146 13.97 -0.35 9.81
N ASN A 147 14.00 0.34 10.96
CA ASN A 147 15.25 0.53 11.72
C ASN A 147 15.81 -0.79 12.23
N LEU A 148 14.96 -1.69 12.72
CA LEU A 148 15.38 -3.02 13.15
C LEU A 148 15.97 -3.82 11.98
N TYR A 149 15.29 -3.82 10.82
CA TYR A 149 15.79 -4.46 9.61
C TYR A 149 17.17 -3.92 9.21
N LEU A 150 17.32 -2.60 9.15
CA LEU A 150 18.58 -1.96 8.77
C LEU A 150 19.71 -2.29 9.73
N SER A 151 19.42 -2.36 11.03
CA SER A 151 20.42 -2.70 12.06
C SER A 151 20.93 -4.14 11.97
N GLN A 152 20.10 -5.07 11.46
CA GLN A 152 20.42 -6.50 11.42
C GLN A 152 20.99 -6.96 10.06
N PHE A 153 20.51 -6.34 8.97
CA PHE A 153 20.78 -6.83 7.61
C PHE A 153 21.57 -5.86 6.74
N HIS A 154 21.74 -4.59 7.20
CA HIS A 154 22.64 -3.63 6.55
C HIS A 154 23.87 -3.45 7.40
N GLU A 155 24.97 -4.11 7.06
CA GLU A 155 26.28 -3.75 7.60
C GLU A 155 26.56 -2.27 7.29
N PRO A 156 27.03 -1.48 8.29
CA PRO A 156 27.51 -0.15 8.00
C PRO A 156 28.66 -0.30 7.00
N LYS A 157 28.52 0.27 5.80
CA LYS A 157 29.67 0.39 4.88
C LYS A 157 30.74 1.14 5.65
N ASN A 158 31.77 0.40 6.12
CA ASN A 158 32.97 1.00 6.68
C ASN A 158 33.47 2.03 5.67
N LYS A 159 33.36 3.29 6.03
CA LYS A 159 34.06 4.37 5.33
C LYS A 159 35.56 4.19 5.63
N ASN A 160 36.27 3.54 4.70
CA ASN A 160 37.72 3.67 4.61
C ASN A 160 38.04 4.97 3.91
#